data_f19ca9b49f0373660e6729d147155821
#
_entry.id   f19ca9b49f0373660e6729d147155821
#
_cell.length_a   1.000
_cell.length_b   1.000
_cell.length_c   1.000
_cell.angle_alpha   90.00
_cell.angle_beta   90.00
_cell.angle_gamma   90.00
#
_symmetry.space_group_name_H-M   'P 1'
#
loop_
_entity.id
_entity.type
_entity.pdbx_description
1 polymer ?
#
loop_
_entity_poly.entity_id
_entity_poly.type
_entity_poly.pdbx_seq_one_letter_code
_entity_poly.pdbx_strand_id
1 'polypeptide(L)'
;MNLHAKDPKRYEVQLLCELLGVSKQAYYKHDESNVLARVARESFVLEYIKDIRSKDLGIGGIKLWHMYRRDFQGNDPIGRDWFADIINKQNLKVRLKVLKPRTTDSSHGLPTYPNLIKDFIPTGPNQLWVSDITYIITWLDANHYVFCYLSFVLDAYTEEIVGWSAGPTLETTYPLEALKMALKRIEGKNDITLIHHSDRGCQYANSDYIKLLNNNHIQVSMTESGDPKDNAQAEREAGLLVCRAQGGILTIFDETKSKRCIFTG
;
A
#
# COMPACT_ATOMS: atom_id res chain seq x y z
N MET A 1 6.24 -34.90 30.60
CA MET A 1 6.56 -36.30 30.92
C MET A 1 5.35 -36.93 31.59
N ASN A 2 4.69 -37.92 30.97
CA ASN A 2 3.46 -38.51 31.52
C ASN A 2 3.82 -39.62 32.51
N LEU A 3 3.88 -39.31 33.81
CA LEU A 3 4.25 -40.24 34.86
C LEU A 3 3.27 -41.41 35.00
N HIS A 4 1.97 -41.17 34.71
CA HIS A 4 0.94 -42.20 34.76
C HIS A 4 1.10 -43.26 33.64
N ALA A 5 1.56 -42.83 32.44
CA ALA A 5 1.84 -43.78 31.35
C ALA A 5 3.01 -44.70 31.62
N LYS A 6 3.97 -44.33 32.49
CA LYS A 6 5.11 -45.19 32.91
C LYS A 6 4.73 -46.26 33.93
N ASP A 7 3.80 -45.99 34.82
CA ASP A 7 3.31 -46.96 35.80
C ASP A 7 1.88 -46.57 36.24
N PRO A 8 0.85 -46.98 35.48
CA PRO A 8 -0.54 -46.60 35.74
C PRO A 8 -1.11 -47.16 37.08
N LYS A 9 -0.44 -48.14 37.68
CA LYS A 9 -0.84 -48.71 38.97
C LYS A 9 -0.26 -47.93 40.17
N ARG A 10 0.75 -47.12 39.96
CA ARG A 10 1.49 -46.43 41.01
C ARG A 10 0.96 -45.04 41.32
N TYR A 11 0.34 -44.38 40.37
CA TYR A 11 -0.10 -42.99 40.52
C TYR A 11 -1.56 -42.82 40.06
N GLU A 12 -2.42 -42.37 40.99
CA GLU A 12 -3.76 -41.96 40.63
C GLU A 12 -3.72 -40.61 39.88
N VAL A 13 -4.44 -40.51 38.76
CA VAL A 13 -4.55 -39.28 37.96
C VAL A 13 -5.05 -38.10 38.80
N GLN A 14 -5.93 -38.39 39.78
CA GLN A 14 -6.45 -37.36 40.66
C GLN A 14 -5.34 -36.73 41.50
N LEU A 15 -4.53 -37.56 42.15
CA LEU A 15 -3.43 -37.12 42.99
C LEU A 15 -2.38 -36.35 42.19
N LEU A 16 -2.07 -36.79 40.97
CA LEU A 16 -1.16 -36.08 40.06
C LEU A 16 -1.71 -34.71 39.64
N CYS A 17 -3.02 -34.62 39.36
CA CYS A 17 -3.66 -33.36 39.01
C CYS A 17 -3.64 -32.36 40.19
N GLU A 18 -3.90 -32.84 41.42
CA GLU A 18 -3.84 -32.03 42.64
C GLU A 18 -2.43 -31.51 42.91
N LEU A 19 -1.41 -32.35 42.80
CA LEU A 19 -0.01 -31.98 42.98
C LEU A 19 0.50 -30.98 41.96
N LEU A 20 0.00 -31.07 40.72
CA LEU A 20 0.41 -30.19 39.61
C LEU A 20 -0.48 -28.96 39.45
N GLY A 21 -1.54 -28.81 40.27
CA GLY A 21 -2.48 -27.69 40.18
C GLY A 21 -3.30 -27.66 38.89
N VAL A 22 -3.53 -28.81 38.24
CA VAL A 22 -4.27 -28.91 36.97
C VAL A 22 -5.56 -29.71 37.17
N SER A 23 -6.59 -29.40 36.35
CA SER A 23 -7.84 -30.18 36.42
C SER A 23 -7.70 -31.52 35.68
N LYS A 24 -8.48 -32.55 36.12
CA LYS A 24 -8.59 -33.83 35.39
C LYS A 24 -8.95 -33.65 33.93
N GLN A 25 -9.82 -32.65 33.61
CA GLN A 25 -10.16 -32.32 32.22
C GLN A 25 -8.97 -31.83 31.42
N ALA A 26 -8.09 -31.01 32.03
CA ALA A 26 -6.86 -30.54 31.37
C ALA A 26 -5.90 -31.72 31.12
N TYR A 27 -5.78 -32.65 32.08
CA TYR A 27 -4.96 -33.86 31.93
C TYR A 27 -5.43 -34.76 30.77
N TYR A 28 -6.74 -35.06 30.69
CA TYR A 28 -7.28 -35.91 29.63
C TYR A 28 -7.41 -35.21 28.27
N LYS A 29 -7.44 -33.86 28.24
CA LYS A 29 -7.36 -33.10 27.01
C LYS A 29 -5.93 -32.98 26.44
N HIS A 30 -4.92 -33.31 27.25
CA HIS A 30 -3.53 -33.30 26.84
C HIS A 30 -3.23 -34.56 26.02
N ASP A 31 -3.41 -34.47 24.72
CA ASP A 31 -3.02 -35.50 23.76
C ASP A 31 -1.72 -35.05 23.07
N GLU A 32 -0.68 -35.87 23.20
CA GLU A 32 0.64 -35.59 22.59
C GLU A 32 0.54 -35.44 21.07
N SER A 33 -0.33 -36.23 20.44
CA SER A 33 -0.56 -36.12 18.97
C SER A 33 -1.12 -34.75 18.56
N ASN A 34 -2.06 -34.21 19.33
CA ASN A 34 -2.63 -32.90 19.12
C ASN A 34 -1.62 -31.77 19.37
N VAL A 35 -0.75 -31.94 20.39
CA VAL A 35 0.33 -30.97 20.64
C VAL A 35 1.33 -30.95 19.48
N LEU A 36 1.77 -32.12 19.02
CA LEU A 36 2.68 -32.22 17.86
C LEU A 36 2.07 -31.66 16.59
N ALA A 37 0.81 -31.96 16.31
CA ALA A 37 0.08 -31.41 15.16
C ALA A 37 -0.03 -29.89 15.22
N ARG A 38 -0.28 -29.34 16.42
CA ARG A 38 -0.33 -27.89 16.64
C ARG A 38 1.04 -27.23 16.41
N VAL A 39 2.11 -27.80 16.92
CA VAL A 39 3.48 -27.29 16.73
C VAL A 39 3.87 -27.33 15.27
N ALA A 40 3.55 -28.41 14.57
CA ALA A 40 3.81 -28.53 13.13
C ALA A 40 3.07 -27.44 12.32
N ARG A 41 1.80 -27.17 12.64
CA ARG A 41 1.02 -26.08 12.02
C ARG A 41 1.60 -24.71 12.32
N GLU A 42 1.97 -24.44 13.58
CA GLU A 42 2.62 -23.18 13.96
C GLU A 42 3.93 -22.97 13.17
N SER A 43 4.74 -24.01 13.03
CA SER A 43 5.99 -23.96 12.26
C SER A 43 5.74 -23.68 10.77
N PHE A 44 4.74 -24.31 10.18
CA PHE A 44 4.35 -24.09 8.79
C PHE A 44 3.88 -22.65 8.54
N VAL A 45 3.04 -22.10 9.44
CA VAL A 45 2.61 -20.69 9.36
C VAL A 45 3.79 -19.75 9.49
N LEU A 46 4.73 -20.03 10.38
CA LEU A 46 5.94 -19.22 10.55
C LEU A 46 6.81 -19.20 9.28
N GLU A 47 6.97 -20.34 8.64
CA GLU A 47 7.72 -20.46 7.40
C GLU A 47 7.03 -19.67 6.27
N TYR A 48 5.72 -19.80 6.14
CA TYR A 48 4.93 -19.01 5.21
C TYR A 48 5.08 -17.50 5.44
N ILE A 49 4.98 -17.04 6.71
CA ILE A 49 5.15 -15.63 7.07
C ILE A 49 6.56 -15.14 6.67
N LYS A 50 7.59 -15.94 6.94
CA LYS A 50 8.98 -15.61 6.58
C LYS A 50 9.16 -15.52 5.07
N ASP A 51 8.61 -16.45 4.29
CA ASP A 51 8.69 -16.43 2.83
C ASP A 51 8.02 -15.17 2.25
N ILE A 52 6.80 -14.86 2.66
CA ILE A 52 6.13 -13.65 2.17
C ILE A 52 6.88 -12.39 2.58
N ARG A 53 7.36 -12.31 3.83
CA ARG A 53 8.09 -11.13 4.31
C ARG A 53 9.49 -11.00 3.76
N SER A 54 10.09 -12.06 3.23
CA SER A 54 11.34 -11.94 2.46
C SER A 54 11.15 -11.13 1.17
N LYS A 55 9.91 -11.06 0.68
CA LYS A 55 9.51 -10.33 -0.54
C LYS A 55 8.88 -8.97 -0.21
N ASP A 56 8.19 -8.85 0.93
CA ASP A 56 7.57 -7.61 1.41
C ASP A 56 7.55 -7.57 2.95
N LEU A 57 8.52 -6.87 3.51
CA LEU A 57 8.73 -6.74 4.96
C LEU A 57 7.59 -5.99 5.67
N GLY A 58 6.84 -5.16 4.94
CA GLY A 58 5.80 -4.28 5.47
C GLY A 58 4.41 -4.92 5.62
N ILE A 59 4.21 -6.17 5.20
CA ILE A 59 2.88 -6.81 5.22
C ILE A 59 2.37 -7.02 6.65
N GLY A 60 1.24 -6.40 6.96
CA GLY A 60 0.55 -6.55 8.25
C GLY A 60 -0.10 -7.93 8.43
N GLY A 61 -0.29 -8.34 9.71
CA GLY A 61 -0.78 -9.69 10.07
C GLY A 61 -2.14 -10.05 9.47
N ILE A 62 -3.08 -9.11 9.39
CA ILE A 62 -4.41 -9.35 8.79
C ILE A 62 -4.29 -9.69 7.31
N LYS A 63 -3.47 -8.95 6.56
CA LYS A 63 -3.26 -9.19 5.13
C LYS A 63 -2.56 -10.53 4.91
N LEU A 64 -1.54 -10.87 5.72
CA LEU A 64 -0.89 -12.18 5.71
C LEU A 64 -1.89 -13.31 5.93
N TRP A 65 -2.81 -13.18 6.88
CA TRP A 65 -3.84 -14.18 7.13
C TRP A 65 -4.79 -14.36 5.93
N HIS A 66 -5.21 -13.26 5.28
CA HIS A 66 -6.03 -13.35 4.05
C HIS A 66 -5.28 -14.04 2.91
N MET A 67 -3.98 -13.75 2.74
CA MET A 67 -3.13 -14.41 1.75
C MET A 67 -2.99 -15.90 2.06
N TYR A 68 -2.69 -16.26 3.30
CA TYR A 68 -2.61 -17.64 3.77
C TYR A 68 -3.90 -18.42 3.46
N ARG A 69 -5.05 -17.85 3.80
CA ARG A 69 -6.35 -18.47 3.49
C ARG A 69 -6.62 -18.65 2.00
N ARG A 70 -6.20 -17.71 1.18
CA ARG A 70 -6.32 -17.79 -0.28
C ARG A 70 -5.44 -18.91 -0.83
N ASP A 71 -4.20 -18.98 -0.38
CA ASP A 71 -3.18 -19.88 -0.93
C ASP A 71 -3.39 -21.33 -0.47
N PHE A 72 -4.03 -21.54 0.69
CA PHE A 72 -4.31 -22.86 1.27
C PHE A 72 -5.82 -23.16 1.41
N GLN A 73 -6.62 -22.75 0.44
CA GLN A 73 -8.08 -22.97 0.44
C GLN A 73 -8.43 -24.47 0.63
N GLY A 74 -9.08 -24.77 1.76
CA GLY A 74 -9.70 -26.06 2.03
C GLY A 74 -8.88 -27.06 2.84
N ASN A 75 -7.57 -26.87 3.04
CA ASN A 75 -6.73 -27.90 3.68
C ASN A 75 -6.44 -27.69 5.18
N ASP A 76 -6.61 -26.53 5.73
CA ASP A 76 -6.59 -26.28 7.19
C ASP A 76 -6.97 -24.81 7.51
N PRO A 77 -8.23 -24.52 7.87
CA PRO A 77 -8.64 -23.16 8.16
C PRO A 77 -8.08 -22.72 9.52
N ILE A 78 -6.92 -22.11 9.50
CA ILE A 78 -6.41 -21.41 10.68
C ILE A 78 -7.26 -20.15 10.90
N GLY A 79 -7.88 -20.05 12.09
CA GLY A 79 -8.64 -18.87 12.50
C GLY A 79 -7.76 -17.63 12.57
N ARG A 80 -8.36 -16.47 12.29
CA ARG A 80 -7.67 -15.17 12.34
C ARG A 80 -6.96 -14.93 13.67
N ASP A 81 -7.60 -15.24 14.77
CA ASP A 81 -7.11 -14.95 16.09
C ASP A 81 -5.89 -15.83 16.44
N TRP A 82 -5.92 -17.11 16.08
CA TRP A 82 -4.77 -17.98 16.26
C TRP A 82 -3.58 -17.58 15.38
N PHE A 83 -3.83 -17.17 14.14
CA PHE A 83 -2.78 -16.63 13.26
C PHE A 83 -2.16 -15.35 13.86
N ALA A 84 -2.98 -14.47 14.42
CA ALA A 84 -2.52 -13.27 15.11
C ALA A 84 -1.71 -13.61 16.38
N ASP A 85 -2.12 -14.65 17.13
CA ASP A 85 -1.38 -15.12 18.31
C ASP A 85 0.00 -15.64 17.96
N ILE A 86 0.15 -16.36 16.84
CA ILE A 86 1.47 -16.80 16.35
C ILE A 86 2.36 -15.59 16.07
N ILE A 87 1.85 -14.58 15.36
CA ILE A 87 2.58 -13.33 15.08
C ILE A 87 3.00 -12.64 16.38
N ASN A 88 2.11 -12.59 17.36
CA ASN A 88 2.38 -11.95 18.66
C ASN A 88 3.44 -12.68 19.47
N LYS A 89 3.31 -14.00 19.62
CA LYS A 89 4.24 -14.86 20.37
C LYS A 89 5.66 -14.82 19.82
N GLN A 90 5.79 -14.69 18.51
CA GLN A 90 7.07 -14.67 17.81
C GLN A 90 7.63 -13.24 17.60
N ASN A 91 6.99 -12.22 18.21
CA ASN A 91 7.37 -10.80 18.05
C ASN A 91 7.45 -10.34 16.58
N LEU A 92 6.62 -10.93 15.72
CA LEU A 92 6.58 -10.65 14.29
C LEU A 92 5.60 -9.50 13.94
N LYS A 93 5.20 -8.67 14.90
CA LYS A 93 4.40 -7.47 14.61
C LYS A 93 5.22 -6.46 13.82
N VAL A 94 4.69 -6.05 12.67
CA VAL A 94 5.24 -4.89 11.96
C VAL A 94 4.81 -3.64 12.71
N ARG A 95 5.74 -2.99 13.39
CA ARG A 95 5.52 -1.71 14.07
C ARG A 95 5.86 -0.58 13.10
N LEU A 96 4.85 -0.17 12.32
CA LEU A 96 4.98 0.98 11.44
C LEU A 96 4.87 2.27 12.26
N LYS A 97 5.96 2.80 12.80
CA LYS A 97 6.06 4.22 13.14
C LYS A 97 6.48 4.99 11.90
N VAL A 98 5.61 5.04 10.90
CA VAL A 98 5.85 5.86 9.73
C VAL A 98 5.34 7.26 10.02
N LEU A 99 6.24 8.21 10.19
CA LEU A 99 5.90 9.63 10.13
C LEU A 99 5.54 9.92 8.67
N LYS A 100 4.25 10.19 8.43
CA LYS A 100 3.79 10.55 7.08
C LYS A 100 4.50 11.85 6.66
N PRO A 101 5.20 11.88 5.52
CA PRO A 101 5.79 13.10 5.02
C PRO A 101 4.69 14.09 4.64
N ARG A 102 4.94 15.37 4.81
CA ARG A 102 4.10 16.42 4.28
C ARG A 102 4.41 16.56 2.79
N THR A 103 3.47 16.21 1.93
CA THR A 103 3.66 16.22 0.47
C THR A 103 3.31 17.56 -0.17
N THR A 104 2.44 18.34 0.48
CA THR A 104 1.93 19.60 -0.05
C THR A 104 2.36 20.77 0.83
N ASP A 105 3.00 21.77 0.24
CA ASP A 105 3.21 23.08 0.83
C ASP A 105 2.42 24.09 -0.01
N SER A 106 1.31 24.57 0.54
CA SER A 106 0.43 25.55 -0.10
C SER A 106 0.69 27.00 0.34
N SER A 107 1.68 27.22 1.24
CA SER A 107 2.01 28.55 1.80
C SER A 107 3.20 29.23 1.12
N HIS A 108 3.51 28.86 -0.11
CA HIS A 108 4.74 29.23 -0.82
C HIS A 108 4.72 30.62 -1.51
N GLY A 109 3.59 31.35 -1.48
CA GLY A 109 3.50 32.68 -2.14
C GLY A 109 3.57 32.70 -3.66
N LEU A 110 3.55 31.54 -4.35
CA LEU A 110 3.50 31.45 -5.81
C LEU A 110 2.08 31.74 -6.31
N PRO A 111 1.91 32.12 -7.63
CA PRO A 111 0.61 32.34 -8.21
C PRO A 111 -0.32 31.13 -8.08
N THR A 112 -1.58 31.39 -7.76
CA THR A 112 -2.65 30.37 -7.71
C THR A 112 -3.63 30.61 -8.83
N TYR A 113 -4.29 29.53 -9.28
CA TYR A 113 -5.24 29.57 -10.39
C TYR A 113 -6.65 29.21 -9.87
N PRO A 114 -7.71 29.70 -10.58
CA PRO A 114 -9.08 29.42 -10.15
C PRO A 114 -9.43 27.94 -10.27
N ASN A 115 -10.38 27.50 -9.46
CA ASN A 115 -10.95 26.17 -9.59
C ASN A 115 -11.98 26.16 -10.74
N LEU A 116 -11.64 25.49 -11.84
CA LEU A 116 -12.48 25.40 -13.06
C LEU A 116 -13.36 24.14 -13.08
N ILE A 117 -13.24 23.27 -12.08
CA ILE A 117 -13.88 21.96 -12.12
C ILE A 117 -15.07 21.78 -11.17
N LYS A 118 -15.48 22.83 -10.45
CA LYS A 118 -16.59 22.73 -9.48
C LYS A 118 -17.85 22.08 -10.06
N ASP A 119 -18.24 22.50 -11.26
CA ASP A 119 -19.44 22.03 -11.93
C ASP A 119 -19.10 21.34 -13.27
N PHE A 120 -17.81 21.02 -13.47
CA PHE A 120 -17.35 20.42 -14.72
C PHE A 120 -17.37 18.88 -14.61
N ILE A 121 -18.11 18.25 -15.50
CA ILE A 121 -18.18 16.79 -15.64
C ILE A 121 -17.61 16.43 -17.01
N PRO A 122 -16.48 15.69 -17.07
CA PRO A 122 -15.92 15.27 -18.35
C PRO A 122 -16.88 14.31 -19.05
N THR A 123 -17.12 14.50 -20.34
CA THR A 123 -17.98 13.66 -21.18
C THR A 123 -17.17 12.78 -22.14
N GLY A 124 -15.86 12.94 -22.14
CA GLY A 124 -14.93 12.19 -22.98
C GLY A 124 -13.47 12.27 -22.48
N PRO A 125 -12.59 11.44 -23.03
CA PRO A 125 -11.19 11.42 -22.67
C PRO A 125 -10.47 12.73 -23.04
N ASN A 126 -9.44 13.08 -22.27
CA ASN A 126 -8.60 14.27 -22.44
C ASN A 126 -9.36 15.61 -22.34
N GLN A 127 -10.43 15.65 -21.56
CA GLN A 127 -11.11 16.90 -21.20
C GLN A 127 -10.69 17.42 -19.81
N LEU A 128 -10.40 16.51 -18.91
CA LEU A 128 -9.94 16.83 -17.56
C LEU A 128 -8.82 15.86 -17.16
N TRP A 129 -7.67 16.43 -16.89
CA TRP A 129 -6.57 15.71 -16.24
C TRP A 129 -6.43 16.18 -14.80
N VAL A 130 -6.24 15.24 -13.89
CA VAL A 130 -6.03 15.49 -12.47
C VAL A 130 -4.65 14.99 -12.07
N SER A 131 -3.88 15.83 -11.37
CA SER A 131 -2.53 15.49 -10.93
C SER A 131 -2.40 15.56 -9.42
N ASP A 132 -1.61 14.63 -8.89
CA ASP A 132 -1.29 14.57 -7.47
C ASP A 132 0.09 13.93 -7.25
N ILE A 133 0.67 14.15 -6.06
CA ILE A 133 1.90 13.52 -5.61
C ILE A 133 1.59 12.65 -4.40
N THR A 134 1.79 11.35 -4.53
CA THR A 134 1.70 10.41 -3.41
C THR A 134 3.07 9.86 -3.05
N TYR A 135 3.21 9.32 -1.85
CA TYR A 135 4.44 8.64 -1.44
C TYR A 135 4.23 7.14 -1.29
N ILE A 136 5.26 6.40 -1.66
CA ILE A 136 5.35 4.95 -1.53
C ILE A 136 6.45 4.65 -0.53
N ILE A 137 6.13 3.83 0.47
CA ILE A 137 7.12 3.37 1.43
C ILE A 137 7.89 2.21 0.81
N THR A 138 9.19 2.39 0.63
CA THR A 138 10.09 1.36 0.15
C THR A 138 10.95 0.87 1.32
N TRP A 139 10.76 -0.39 1.71
CA TRP A 139 11.52 -1.01 2.78
C TRP A 139 12.89 -1.45 2.26
N LEU A 140 13.95 -1.04 2.95
CA LEU A 140 15.31 -1.47 2.69
C LEU A 140 15.64 -2.73 3.50
N ASP A 141 15.12 -2.80 4.73
CA ASP A 141 15.21 -3.94 5.63
C ASP A 141 14.05 -3.94 6.66
N ALA A 142 14.10 -4.82 7.67
CA ALA A 142 13.04 -4.95 8.66
C ALA A 142 12.76 -3.68 9.50
N ASN A 143 13.73 -2.75 9.58
CA ASN A 143 13.66 -1.56 10.43
C ASN A 143 13.88 -0.24 9.68
N HIS A 144 14.36 -0.30 8.43
CA HIS A 144 14.68 0.88 7.63
C HIS A 144 13.78 0.97 6.40
N TYR A 145 13.25 2.15 6.17
CA TYR A 145 12.46 2.46 4.99
C TYR A 145 12.86 3.83 4.44
N VAL A 146 12.60 4.02 3.16
CA VAL A 146 12.70 5.30 2.48
C VAL A 146 11.37 5.63 1.83
N PHE A 147 11.14 6.91 1.56
CA PHE A 147 10.01 7.32 0.74
C PHE A 147 10.43 7.45 -0.71
N CYS A 148 9.60 6.92 -1.60
CA CYS A 148 9.62 7.24 -3.02
C CYS A 148 8.37 8.06 -3.31
N TYR A 149 8.52 9.20 -3.96
CA TYR A 149 7.42 10.10 -4.31
C TYR A 149 7.00 9.81 -5.75
N LEU A 150 5.73 9.49 -5.93
CA LEU A 150 5.12 9.22 -7.23
C LEU A 150 4.25 10.42 -7.62
N SER A 151 4.65 11.11 -8.68
CA SER A 151 3.84 12.12 -9.36
C SER A 151 3.09 11.46 -10.49
N PHE A 152 1.80 11.72 -10.63
CA PHE A 152 1.01 11.16 -11.72
C PHE A 152 0.02 12.15 -12.28
N VAL A 153 -0.39 11.91 -13.51
CA VAL A 153 -1.45 12.61 -14.23
C VAL A 153 -2.50 11.56 -14.60
N LEU A 154 -3.72 11.78 -14.18
CA LEU A 154 -4.88 10.90 -14.38
C LEU A 154 -5.87 11.57 -15.32
N ASP A 155 -6.37 10.86 -16.31
CA ASP A 155 -7.54 11.28 -17.07
C ASP A 155 -8.80 10.97 -16.26
N ALA A 156 -9.56 12.01 -15.91
CA ALA A 156 -10.70 11.88 -15.02
C ALA A 156 -11.89 11.13 -15.62
N TYR A 157 -11.96 11.01 -16.96
CA TYR A 157 -13.02 10.28 -17.64
C TYR A 157 -12.71 8.79 -17.76
N THR A 158 -11.48 8.45 -18.18
CA THR A 158 -11.08 7.04 -18.39
C THR A 158 -10.55 6.38 -17.13
N GLU A 159 -10.21 7.14 -16.09
CA GLU A 159 -9.51 6.70 -14.87
C GLU A 159 -8.14 6.08 -15.19
N GLU A 160 -7.55 6.41 -16.34
CA GLU A 160 -6.21 5.97 -16.72
C GLU A 160 -5.13 6.94 -16.26
N ILE A 161 -4.01 6.42 -15.79
CA ILE A 161 -2.80 7.22 -15.59
C ILE A 161 -2.15 7.48 -16.94
N VAL A 162 -2.26 8.71 -17.42
CA VAL A 162 -1.74 9.15 -18.72
C VAL A 162 -0.27 9.56 -18.67
N GLY A 163 0.23 9.88 -17.48
CA GLY A 163 1.64 10.16 -17.26
C GLY A 163 2.04 9.97 -15.79
N TRP A 164 3.30 9.58 -15.56
CA TRP A 164 3.83 9.39 -14.21
C TRP A 164 5.35 9.53 -14.18
N SER A 165 5.88 9.86 -13.02
CA SER A 165 7.31 9.82 -12.70
C SER A 165 7.49 9.61 -11.20
N ALA A 166 8.56 8.93 -10.81
CA ALA A 166 8.83 8.64 -9.42
C ALA A 166 10.29 8.95 -9.05
N GLY A 167 10.50 9.44 -7.85
CA GLY A 167 11.83 9.77 -7.37
C GLY A 167 11.94 9.90 -5.85
N PRO A 168 13.17 10.05 -5.34
CA PRO A 168 13.42 10.07 -3.90
C PRO A 168 13.08 11.41 -3.24
N THR A 169 12.77 12.45 -4.01
CA THR A 169 12.51 13.81 -3.52
C THR A 169 11.21 14.39 -4.05
N LEU A 170 10.77 15.53 -3.49
CA LEU A 170 9.59 16.28 -3.91
C LEU A 170 9.92 17.40 -4.92
N GLU A 171 10.96 17.22 -5.72
CA GLU A 171 11.36 18.21 -6.72
C GLU A 171 10.34 18.31 -7.86
N THR A 172 10.22 19.51 -8.45
CA THR A 172 9.31 19.80 -9.59
C THR A 172 9.66 18.97 -10.85
N THR A 173 10.86 18.43 -10.92
CA THR A 173 11.32 17.59 -12.03
C THR A 173 10.40 16.41 -12.29
N TYR A 174 9.93 15.71 -11.22
CA TYR A 174 9.08 14.54 -11.37
C TYR A 174 7.67 14.86 -11.87
N PRO A 175 6.93 15.86 -11.33
CA PRO A 175 5.69 16.32 -11.93
C PRO A 175 5.84 16.77 -13.39
N LEU A 176 6.95 17.47 -13.73
CA LEU A 176 7.23 17.86 -15.11
C LEU A 176 7.43 16.67 -16.04
N GLU A 177 8.13 15.63 -15.60
CA GLU A 177 8.30 14.40 -16.38
C GLU A 177 6.96 13.68 -16.59
N ALA A 178 6.14 13.58 -15.52
CA ALA A 178 4.81 13.00 -15.60
C ALA A 178 3.94 13.76 -16.62
N LEU A 179 3.95 15.10 -16.56
CA LEU A 179 3.20 15.93 -17.51
C LEU A 179 3.73 15.78 -18.95
N LYS A 180 5.04 15.77 -19.17
CA LYS A 180 5.64 15.52 -20.50
C LYS A 180 5.24 14.17 -21.07
N MET A 181 5.13 13.15 -20.23
CA MET A 181 4.65 11.83 -20.64
C MET A 181 3.18 11.87 -21.04
N ALA A 182 2.33 12.54 -20.25
CA ALA A 182 0.91 12.71 -20.58
C ALA A 182 0.70 13.47 -21.90
N LEU A 183 1.46 14.54 -22.12
CA LEU A 183 1.37 15.36 -23.34
C LEU A 183 1.63 14.57 -24.62
N LYS A 184 2.49 13.57 -24.60
CA LYS A 184 2.74 12.69 -25.76
C LYS A 184 1.50 11.94 -26.22
N ARG A 185 0.53 11.68 -25.33
CA ARG A 185 -0.74 10.99 -25.68
C ARG A 185 -1.70 11.87 -26.48
N ILE A 186 -1.54 13.16 -26.39
CA ILE A 186 -2.37 14.15 -27.13
C ILE A 186 -1.60 14.84 -28.26
N GLU A 187 -0.35 14.49 -28.48
CA GLU A 187 0.48 15.03 -29.54
C GLU A 187 -0.19 14.83 -30.92
N GLY A 188 -0.29 15.88 -31.69
CA GLY A 188 -0.95 15.88 -33.02
C GLY A 188 -2.48 15.88 -33.00
N LYS A 189 -3.12 15.94 -31.85
CA LYS A 189 -4.58 16.11 -31.73
C LYS A 189 -4.89 17.62 -31.73
N ASN A 190 -5.57 18.12 -32.73
CA ASN A 190 -6.06 19.49 -32.81
C ASN A 190 -7.43 19.58 -32.11
N ASP A 191 -7.76 20.76 -31.56
CA ASP A 191 -9.07 21.09 -30.95
C ASP A 191 -9.39 20.36 -29.61
N ILE A 192 -8.37 20.10 -28.77
CA ILE A 192 -8.61 19.57 -27.42
C ILE A 192 -8.81 20.74 -26.45
N THR A 193 -9.97 20.81 -25.83
CA THR A 193 -10.20 21.69 -24.67
C THR A 193 -9.90 20.89 -23.41
N LEU A 194 -8.67 20.97 -22.90
CA LEU A 194 -8.20 20.22 -21.75
C LEU A 194 -8.01 21.13 -20.55
N ILE A 195 -8.57 20.74 -19.42
CA ILE A 195 -8.32 21.34 -18.10
C ILE A 195 -7.35 20.43 -17.36
N HIS A 196 -6.28 21.02 -16.82
CA HIS A 196 -5.38 20.33 -15.88
C HIS A 196 -5.65 20.85 -14.46
N HIS A 197 -6.07 19.98 -13.58
CA HIS A 197 -6.39 20.28 -12.19
C HIS A 197 -5.38 19.66 -11.23
N SER A 198 -4.93 20.43 -10.24
CA SER A 198 -4.03 19.96 -9.18
C SER A 198 -4.36 20.64 -7.85
N ASP A 199 -3.71 20.19 -6.78
CA ASP A 199 -3.65 20.95 -5.54
C ASP A 199 -2.79 22.22 -5.69
N ARG A 200 -2.69 23.02 -4.60
CA ARG A 200 -1.83 24.22 -4.59
C ARG A 200 -0.39 23.93 -4.16
N GLY A 201 0.13 22.76 -4.46
CA GLY A 201 1.52 22.44 -4.16
C GLY A 201 2.48 23.30 -4.94
N CYS A 202 3.61 23.68 -4.32
CA CYS A 202 4.64 24.51 -4.96
C CYS A 202 5.17 23.89 -6.27
N GLN A 203 5.10 22.59 -6.43
CA GLN A 203 5.52 21.85 -7.61
C GLN A 203 4.63 22.20 -8.82
N TYR A 204 3.32 22.31 -8.61
CA TYR A 204 2.33 22.63 -9.65
C TYR A 204 2.25 24.14 -9.92
N ALA A 205 2.52 24.97 -8.91
CA ALA A 205 2.60 26.43 -9.06
C ALA A 205 3.94 26.91 -9.66
N ASN A 206 4.89 26.02 -9.91
CA ASN A 206 6.18 26.32 -10.49
C ASN A 206 6.05 26.88 -11.91
N SER A 207 6.84 27.92 -12.22
CA SER A 207 6.78 28.64 -13.51
C SER A 207 7.00 27.72 -14.72
N ASP A 208 7.86 26.72 -14.62
CA ASP A 208 8.16 25.82 -15.74
C ASP A 208 7.03 24.83 -15.98
N TYR A 209 6.35 24.38 -14.91
CA TYR A 209 5.16 23.56 -15.00
C TYR A 209 4.01 24.31 -15.68
N ILE A 210 3.75 25.54 -15.24
CA ILE A 210 2.73 26.41 -15.81
C ILE A 210 3.03 26.78 -17.27
N LYS A 211 4.29 27.11 -17.60
CA LYS A 211 4.71 27.37 -18.97
C LYS A 211 4.45 26.16 -19.88
N LEU A 212 4.73 24.94 -19.39
CA LEU A 212 4.51 23.74 -20.16
C LEU A 212 3.03 23.51 -20.47
N LEU A 213 2.12 23.75 -19.51
CA LEU A 213 0.67 23.72 -19.72
C LEU A 213 0.20 24.77 -20.73
N ASN A 214 0.62 26.03 -20.55
CA ASN A 214 0.23 27.15 -21.41
C ASN A 214 0.73 26.96 -22.85
N ASN A 215 1.94 26.47 -23.05
CA ASN A 215 2.51 26.19 -24.38
C ASN A 215 1.73 25.09 -25.13
N ASN A 216 0.99 24.24 -24.40
CA ASN A 216 0.13 23.22 -24.99
C ASN A 216 -1.35 23.61 -24.95
N HIS A 217 -1.68 24.89 -24.71
CA HIS A 217 -3.05 25.42 -24.67
C HIS A 217 -3.96 24.73 -23.64
N ILE A 218 -3.39 24.22 -22.54
CA ILE A 218 -4.11 23.54 -21.47
C ILE A 218 -4.50 24.57 -20.41
N GLN A 219 -5.76 24.57 -20.00
CA GLN A 219 -6.27 25.43 -18.96
C GLN A 219 -5.80 24.96 -17.58
N VAL A 220 -5.25 25.89 -16.78
CA VAL A 220 -4.76 25.60 -15.44
C VAL A 220 -5.87 25.78 -14.42
N SER A 221 -6.08 24.77 -13.59
CA SER A 221 -7.05 24.77 -12.50
C SER A 221 -6.40 24.28 -11.21
N MET A 222 -6.71 24.90 -10.09
CA MET A 222 -6.22 24.49 -8.78
C MET A 222 -7.35 24.46 -7.76
N THR A 223 -7.20 23.64 -6.70
CA THR A 223 -8.12 23.61 -5.57
C THR A 223 -8.25 25.01 -4.92
N GLU A 224 -9.41 25.41 -4.44
CA GLU A 224 -9.60 26.73 -3.78
C GLU A 224 -9.07 26.76 -2.36
N SER A 225 -9.20 25.67 -1.66
CA SER A 225 -8.71 25.50 -0.29
C SER A 225 -7.81 24.24 -0.24
N GLY A 226 -7.08 24.07 0.85
CA GLY A 226 -6.39 22.79 1.11
C GLY A 226 -7.36 21.67 1.51
N ASP A 227 -8.65 21.77 1.14
CA ASP A 227 -9.65 20.73 1.46
C ASP A 227 -9.43 19.53 0.51
N PRO A 228 -9.18 18.33 1.06
CA PRO A 228 -9.06 17.09 0.30
C PRO A 228 -10.22 16.82 -0.67
N LYS A 229 -11.43 17.32 -0.36
CA LYS A 229 -12.60 17.12 -1.20
C LYS A 229 -12.50 17.74 -2.59
N ASP A 230 -11.71 18.81 -2.73
CA ASP A 230 -11.55 19.51 -4.00
C ASP A 230 -10.70 18.71 -5.00
N ASN A 231 -9.93 17.71 -4.54
CA ASN A 231 -9.12 16.81 -5.38
C ASN A 231 -9.39 15.31 -5.09
N ALA A 232 -10.61 15.02 -4.66
CA ALA A 232 -10.99 13.70 -4.13
C ALA A 232 -10.78 12.53 -5.12
N GLN A 233 -10.85 12.80 -6.43
CA GLN A 233 -10.63 11.77 -7.46
C GLN A 233 -9.15 11.38 -7.51
N ALA A 234 -8.23 12.34 -7.56
CA ALA A 234 -6.79 12.04 -7.54
C ALA A 234 -6.37 11.38 -6.23
N GLU A 235 -6.89 11.83 -5.09
CA GLU A 235 -6.59 11.23 -3.80
C GLU A 235 -7.09 9.78 -3.68
N ARG A 236 -8.27 9.47 -4.24
CA ARG A 236 -8.80 8.11 -4.29
C ARG A 236 -7.90 7.20 -5.11
N GLU A 237 -7.46 7.64 -6.30
CA GLU A 237 -6.56 6.87 -7.15
C GLU A 237 -5.17 6.75 -6.55
N ALA A 238 -4.64 7.81 -5.93
CA ALA A 238 -3.41 7.75 -5.15
C ALA A 238 -3.49 6.67 -4.05
N GLY A 239 -4.61 6.62 -3.32
CA GLY A 239 -4.87 5.58 -2.31
C GLY A 239 -4.88 4.17 -2.89
N LEU A 240 -5.48 3.96 -4.06
CA LEU A 240 -5.49 2.67 -4.76
C LEU A 240 -4.10 2.28 -5.25
N LEU A 241 -3.32 3.23 -5.80
CA LEU A 241 -1.94 3.01 -6.22
C LEU A 241 -1.05 2.60 -5.05
N VAL A 242 -1.14 3.31 -3.92
CA VAL A 242 -0.40 2.96 -2.69
C VAL A 242 -0.79 1.57 -2.19
N CYS A 243 -2.08 1.23 -2.19
CA CYS A 243 -2.54 -0.10 -1.79
C CYS A 243 -2.01 -1.19 -2.72
N ARG A 244 -1.95 -0.94 -4.03
CA ARG A 244 -1.37 -1.88 -5.00
C ARG A 244 0.15 -2.01 -4.83
N ALA A 245 0.85 -0.91 -4.58
CA ALA A 245 2.30 -0.90 -4.31
C ALA A 245 2.66 -1.66 -3.02
N GLN A 246 1.90 -1.48 -1.95
CA GLN A 246 2.11 -2.18 -0.67
C GLN A 246 1.71 -3.67 -0.73
N GLY A 247 1.01 -4.08 -1.78
CA GLY A 247 0.61 -5.48 -2.02
C GLY A 247 1.61 -6.34 -2.77
N GLY A 248 2.80 -5.83 -3.03
CA GLY A 248 3.87 -6.50 -3.76
C GLY A 248 3.80 -6.21 -5.27
N ILE A 249 4.85 -5.60 -5.78
CA ILE A 249 5.12 -5.27 -7.19
C ILE A 249 4.15 -4.23 -7.76
N LEU A 250 4.48 -2.95 -7.62
CA LEU A 250 3.92 -1.91 -8.47
C LEU A 250 4.50 -2.12 -9.87
N THR A 251 3.79 -2.87 -10.71
CA THR A 251 4.12 -2.95 -12.13
C THR A 251 3.41 -1.80 -12.83
N ILE A 252 4.06 -0.65 -12.93
CA ILE A 252 3.63 0.40 -13.82
C ILE A 252 4.17 0.01 -15.19
N PHE A 253 3.28 -0.42 -16.09
CA PHE A 253 3.65 -0.72 -17.48
C PHE A 253 3.84 0.60 -18.23
N ASP A 254 5.06 0.95 -18.53
CA ASP A 254 5.37 1.92 -19.59
C ASP A 254 5.62 1.14 -20.88
N GLU A 255 4.61 1.07 -21.73
CA GLU A 255 4.69 0.41 -23.04
C GLU A 255 5.75 1.04 -23.95
N THR A 256 6.12 2.32 -23.72
CA THR A 256 7.05 3.06 -24.59
C THR A 256 8.51 2.82 -24.25
N LYS A 257 8.85 2.42 -23.03
CA LYS A 257 10.24 2.27 -22.58
C LYS A 257 10.71 0.82 -22.41
N SER A 258 9.86 -0.18 -22.60
CA SER A 258 10.19 -1.61 -22.34
C SER A 258 10.86 -1.85 -20.97
N LYS A 259 10.73 -0.94 -20.03
CA LYS A 259 11.30 -1.05 -18.69
C LYS A 259 10.20 -1.33 -17.69
N ARG A 260 10.24 -2.55 -17.15
CA ARG A 260 9.56 -2.86 -15.90
C ARG A 260 10.29 -2.11 -14.78
N CYS A 261 9.70 -1.03 -14.26
CA CYS A 261 10.09 -0.55 -12.94
C CYS A 261 9.53 -1.53 -11.92
N ILE A 262 10.30 -2.55 -11.59
CA ILE A 262 10.00 -3.45 -10.48
C ILE A 262 10.52 -2.74 -9.25
N PHE A 263 9.65 -2.11 -8.49
CA PHE A 263 9.95 -1.73 -7.12
C PHE A 263 9.73 -2.97 -6.26
N THR A 264 10.77 -3.78 -6.11
CA THR A 264 10.83 -4.80 -5.06
C THR A 264 11.07 -4.07 -3.75
N GLY A 265 10.03 -3.97 -2.91
CA GLY A 265 10.15 -3.59 -1.51
C GLY A 265 10.69 -4.76 -0.71
#